data_6c2d8e97c7dc2a3ba5eec43e3aba3066
#
_entry.id   6c2d8e97c7dc2a3ba5eec43e3aba3066
#
_cell.length_a   1.000
_cell.length_b   1.000
_cell.length_c   1.000
_cell.angle_alpha   90.00
_cell.angle_beta   90.00
_cell.angle_gamma   90.00
#
_symmetry.space_group_name_H-M   'P 1'
#
loop_
_entity.id
_entity.type
_entity.pdbx_description
1 polymer ?
#
loop_
_entity_poly.entity_id
_entity_poly.type
_entity_poly.pdbx_seq_one_letter_code
_entity_poly.pdbx_strand_id
1 'polypeptide(L)'
;SGRPDWGKLHSFPTPHLSEEEQAFLDGLVEELCRMTNEWELTTHLQDLPPNVWQFIRDNGFFGLIIPKEFGGKGFSAYAHSQVAMKLASRSGDLGTTVMVPNSLGPAELLMHYGTDEQKQHYLPRLARGEDVPCFALTAPDAGSDAGAMPDKGIVCKGQFNGEEVLGLRVTWEKRYITLGPVATVLGLAFKAYDPDHLLGDEESLGITLALIPTDTEGVEIGRRHFPLNAAFMNGPNSGKDVFIPMSYLIGGQERIGQGWIMLMNCLSVGRSISLPAGSIGAAKMASMTTGAYARIREQFNVPIGEFEGIQEALARIGGNTYVMDAARTMTAGAVDLGEKPSVLSAVVKYHLTERMRQCVNDAMDVHGGKGICM
;
A
#
# COMPACT_ATOMS: atom_id res chain seq x y z
N SER A 1 -31.29 0.97 4.84
CA SER A 1 -32.66 0.64 4.42
C SER A 1 -32.73 -0.60 3.52
N GLY A 2 -31.62 -1.11 2.99
CA GLY A 2 -31.55 -2.26 2.07
C GLY A 2 -32.22 -2.03 0.70
N ARG A 3 -32.61 -0.80 0.39
CA ARG A 3 -33.19 -0.44 -0.91
C ARG A 3 -32.20 0.43 -1.66
N PRO A 4 -31.52 -0.10 -2.73
CA PRO A 4 -30.62 0.68 -3.56
C PRO A 4 -31.41 1.75 -4.32
N ASP A 5 -30.80 2.94 -4.45
CA ASP A 5 -31.30 3.97 -5.35
C ASP A 5 -30.77 3.67 -6.78
N TRP A 6 -31.57 2.92 -7.53
CA TRP A 6 -31.22 2.50 -8.88
C TRP A 6 -30.99 3.69 -9.82
N GLY A 7 -31.73 4.81 -9.63
CA GLY A 7 -31.53 6.01 -10.43
C GLY A 7 -30.13 6.58 -10.25
N LYS A 8 -29.67 6.71 -9.00
CA LYS A 8 -28.30 7.17 -8.70
C LYS A 8 -27.23 6.18 -9.16
N LEU A 9 -27.46 4.86 -9.03
CA LEU A 9 -26.52 3.87 -9.52
C LEU A 9 -26.37 3.89 -11.04
N HIS A 10 -27.48 4.03 -11.77
CA HIS A 10 -27.44 4.12 -13.24
C HIS A 10 -26.86 5.43 -13.77
N SER A 11 -26.98 6.51 -13.00
CA SER A 11 -26.40 7.82 -13.35
C SER A 11 -24.99 8.04 -12.80
N PHE A 12 -24.42 7.05 -12.12
CA PHE A 12 -23.06 7.18 -11.58
C PHE A 12 -22.05 7.37 -12.73
N PRO A 13 -21.25 8.44 -12.70
CA PRO A 13 -20.34 8.72 -13.81
C PRO A 13 -19.25 7.66 -13.92
N THR A 14 -19.00 7.20 -15.12
CA THR A 14 -17.87 6.31 -15.41
C THR A 14 -16.57 7.11 -15.28
N PRO A 15 -15.62 6.71 -14.45
CA PRO A 15 -14.33 7.40 -14.35
C PRO A 15 -13.54 7.21 -15.64
N HIS A 16 -12.81 8.25 -16.04
CA HIS A 16 -11.96 8.27 -17.23
C HIS A 16 -10.56 8.75 -16.85
N LEU A 17 -9.56 8.22 -17.55
CA LEU A 17 -8.19 8.72 -17.46
C LEU A 17 -8.05 10.00 -18.28
N SER A 18 -7.26 10.96 -17.79
CA SER A 18 -6.77 12.06 -18.60
C SER A 18 -5.79 11.55 -19.67
N GLU A 19 -5.47 12.37 -20.67
CA GLU A 19 -4.48 12.01 -21.69
C GLU A 19 -3.10 11.69 -21.08
N GLU A 20 -2.69 12.45 -20.07
CA GLU A 20 -1.43 12.24 -19.36
C GLU A 20 -1.43 10.90 -18.60
N GLU A 21 -2.50 10.60 -17.87
CA GLU A 21 -2.66 9.34 -17.13
C GLU A 21 -2.70 8.12 -18.07
N GLN A 22 -3.40 8.24 -19.19
CA GLN A 22 -3.45 7.19 -20.20
C GLN A 22 -2.07 6.98 -20.85
N ALA A 23 -1.38 8.06 -21.21
CA ALA A 23 -0.02 7.98 -21.77
C ALA A 23 0.97 7.35 -20.79
N PHE A 24 0.87 7.67 -19.52
CA PHE A 24 1.68 7.04 -18.47
C PHE A 24 1.41 5.53 -18.36
N LEU A 25 0.14 5.14 -18.39
CA LEU A 25 -0.28 3.74 -18.32
C LEU A 25 0.18 2.91 -19.52
N ASP A 26 0.06 3.47 -20.73
CA ASP A 26 0.39 2.77 -21.97
C ASP A 26 1.90 2.81 -22.29
N GLY A 27 2.61 3.80 -21.77
CA GLY A 27 4.06 3.95 -21.94
C GLY A 27 4.86 3.38 -20.77
N LEU A 28 5.08 4.21 -19.75
CA LEU A 28 6.01 3.90 -18.65
C LEU A 28 5.60 2.67 -17.81
N VAL A 29 4.30 2.49 -17.56
CA VAL A 29 3.83 1.32 -16.81
C VAL A 29 4.03 0.05 -17.63
N GLU A 30 3.76 0.11 -18.94
CA GLU A 30 3.98 -1.03 -19.84
C GLU A 30 5.47 -1.37 -19.95
N GLU A 31 6.35 -0.37 -20.03
CA GLU A 31 7.79 -0.57 -20.05
C GLU A 31 8.28 -1.22 -18.75
N LEU A 32 7.85 -0.70 -17.60
CA LEU A 32 8.18 -1.28 -16.30
C LEU A 32 7.72 -2.75 -16.19
N CYS A 33 6.54 -3.08 -16.71
CA CYS A 33 6.06 -4.46 -16.79
C CYS A 33 6.98 -5.35 -17.63
N ARG A 34 7.51 -4.83 -18.76
CA ARG A 34 8.43 -5.59 -19.65
C ARG A 34 9.80 -5.80 -19.03
N MET A 35 10.26 -4.87 -18.20
CA MET A 35 11.53 -4.99 -17.46
C MET A 35 11.48 -6.06 -16.36
N THR A 36 10.30 -6.59 -16.02
CA THR A 36 10.09 -7.43 -14.83
C THR A 36 9.90 -8.89 -15.23
N ASN A 37 10.73 -9.76 -14.70
CA ASN A 37 10.62 -11.22 -14.78
C ASN A 37 10.38 -11.79 -13.39
N GLU A 38 9.14 -12.21 -13.11
CA GLU A 38 8.70 -12.69 -11.79
C GLU A 38 9.50 -13.91 -11.31
N TRP A 39 9.83 -14.83 -12.22
CA TRP A 39 10.66 -15.99 -11.90
C TRP A 39 12.05 -15.59 -11.40
N GLU A 40 12.70 -14.68 -12.10
CA GLU A 40 14.02 -14.18 -11.72
C GLU A 40 13.98 -13.43 -10.37
N LEU A 41 12.95 -12.61 -10.16
CA LEU A 41 12.76 -11.86 -8.90
C LEU A 41 12.64 -12.80 -7.70
N THR A 42 11.80 -13.83 -7.81
CA THR A 42 11.46 -14.70 -6.67
C THR A 42 12.47 -15.81 -6.43
N THR A 43 13.09 -16.35 -7.49
CA THR A 43 13.97 -17.52 -7.37
C THR A 43 15.45 -17.19 -7.28
N HIS A 44 15.89 -16.08 -7.87
CA HIS A 44 17.30 -15.73 -7.94
C HIS A 44 17.68 -14.46 -7.20
N LEU A 45 16.96 -13.37 -7.45
CA LEU A 45 17.31 -12.06 -6.89
C LEU A 45 16.73 -11.82 -5.52
N GLN A 46 15.50 -12.26 -5.28
CA GLN A 46 14.71 -11.97 -4.10
C GLN A 46 14.60 -10.46 -3.83
N ASP A 47 14.68 -9.66 -4.88
CA ASP A 47 14.58 -8.21 -4.92
C ASP A 47 14.26 -7.74 -6.34
N LEU A 48 13.86 -6.47 -6.49
CA LEU A 48 13.83 -5.84 -7.80
C LEU A 48 15.26 -5.55 -8.28
N PRO A 49 15.57 -5.77 -9.58
CA PRO A 49 16.87 -5.42 -10.13
C PRO A 49 17.20 -3.93 -9.96
N PRO A 50 18.46 -3.53 -9.83
CA PRO A 50 18.85 -2.12 -9.67
C PRO A 50 18.31 -1.18 -10.75
N ASN A 51 18.27 -1.64 -12.00
CA ASN A 51 17.70 -0.86 -13.12
C ASN A 51 16.19 -0.68 -13.01
N VAL A 52 15.45 -1.62 -12.41
CA VAL A 52 14.01 -1.51 -12.14
C VAL A 52 13.78 -0.51 -11.00
N TRP A 53 14.55 -0.59 -9.91
CA TRP A 53 14.51 0.41 -8.85
C TRP A 53 14.78 1.82 -9.38
N GLN A 54 15.80 1.98 -10.23
CA GLN A 54 16.14 3.27 -10.83
C GLN A 54 15.02 3.77 -11.73
N PHE A 55 14.46 2.91 -12.58
CA PHE A 55 13.35 3.27 -13.45
C PHE A 55 12.11 3.76 -12.67
N ILE A 56 11.77 3.09 -11.57
CA ILE A 56 10.67 3.50 -10.67
C ILE A 56 10.90 4.91 -10.14
N ARG A 57 12.11 5.21 -9.69
CA ARG A 57 12.48 6.54 -9.15
C ARG A 57 12.47 7.61 -10.22
N ASP A 58 13.18 7.40 -11.32
CA ASP A 58 13.35 8.38 -12.40
C ASP A 58 12.05 8.77 -13.06
N ASN A 59 11.07 7.86 -13.08
CA ASN A 59 9.78 8.09 -13.72
C ASN A 59 8.65 8.45 -12.76
N GLY A 60 8.96 8.66 -11.46
CA GLY A 60 8.03 9.20 -10.47
C GLY A 60 6.93 8.25 -10.03
N PHE A 61 7.17 6.94 -10.07
CA PHE A 61 6.20 5.94 -9.61
C PHE A 61 5.89 6.01 -8.11
N PHE A 62 6.77 6.60 -7.31
CA PHE A 62 6.51 6.80 -5.88
C PHE A 62 5.67 8.05 -5.58
N GLY A 63 5.49 8.92 -6.56
CA GLY A 63 4.78 10.18 -6.42
C GLY A 63 3.46 10.25 -7.21
N LEU A 64 2.78 9.14 -7.47
CA LEU A 64 1.55 9.14 -8.27
C LEU A 64 0.48 10.06 -7.68
N ILE A 65 0.26 9.98 -6.36
CA ILE A 65 -0.75 10.76 -5.64
C ILE A 65 -0.26 12.13 -5.16
N ILE A 66 1.06 12.36 -5.12
CA ILE A 66 1.62 13.63 -4.65
C ILE A 66 1.31 14.72 -5.68
N PRO A 67 0.79 15.90 -5.24
CA PRO A 67 0.46 17.00 -6.13
C PRO A 67 1.64 17.47 -6.98
N LYS A 68 1.34 18.00 -8.17
CA LYS A 68 2.36 18.53 -9.12
C LYS A 68 3.19 19.68 -8.53
N GLU A 69 2.62 20.48 -7.65
CA GLU A 69 3.33 21.56 -6.95
C GLU A 69 4.48 21.06 -6.07
N PHE A 70 4.43 19.81 -5.61
CA PHE A 70 5.50 19.13 -4.90
C PHE A 70 6.33 18.19 -5.79
N GLY A 71 6.17 18.27 -7.12
CA GLY A 71 6.92 17.44 -8.08
C GLY A 71 6.37 16.03 -8.28
N GLY A 72 5.18 15.72 -7.75
CA GLY A 72 4.47 14.47 -8.00
C GLY A 72 3.68 14.48 -9.31
N LYS A 73 2.94 13.41 -9.56
CA LYS A 73 2.09 13.27 -10.76
C LYS A 73 0.70 13.89 -10.56
N GLY A 74 0.18 13.95 -9.32
CA GLY A 74 -1.16 14.43 -9.02
C GLY A 74 -2.25 13.62 -9.73
N PHE A 75 -2.05 12.32 -9.88
CA PHE A 75 -2.97 11.43 -10.57
C PHE A 75 -4.25 11.20 -9.77
N SER A 76 -5.34 10.95 -10.49
CA SER A 76 -6.61 10.57 -9.92
C SER A 76 -6.54 9.22 -9.19
N ALA A 77 -7.50 8.97 -8.29
CA ALA A 77 -7.63 7.67 -7.62
C ALA A 77 -7.87 6.54 -8.62
N TYR A 78 -8.61 6.83 -9.70
CA TYR A 78 -8.83 5.88 -10.77
C TYR A 78 -7.53 5.55 -11.53
N ALA A 79 -6.73 6.55 -11.86
CA ALA A 79 -5.42 6.34 -12.51
C ALA A 79 -4.48 5.54 -11.61
N HIS A 80 -4.36 5.91 -10.32
CA HIS A 80 -3.59 5.13 -9.35
C HIS A 80 -4.05 3.67 -9.30
N SER A 81 -5.36 3.43 -9.26
CA SER A 81 -5.94 2.08 -9.29
C SER A 81 -5.59 1.32 -10.56
N GLN A 82 -5.59 1.97 -11.72
CA GLN A 82 -5.22 1.34 -13.01
C GLN A 82 -3.73 0.97 -13.05
N VAL A 83 -2.85 1.86 -12.60
CA VAL A 83 -1.40 1.58 -12.50
C VAL A 83 -1.15 0.41 -11.56
N ALA A 84 -1.69 0.45 -10.34
CA ALA A 84 -1.51 -0.62 -9.36
C ALA A 84 -2.03 -1.97 -9.87
N MET A 85 -3.20 -1.99 -10.52
CA MET A 85 -3.78 -3.18 -11.13
C MET A 85 -2.87 -3.76 -12.22
N LYS A 86 -2.38 -2.92 -13.14
CA LYS A 86 -1.55 -3.36 -14.25
C LYS A 86 -0.21 -3.91 -13.76
N LEU A 87 0.44 -3.25 -12.82
CA LEU A 87 1.68 -3.75 -12.21
C LEU A 87 1.46 -5.08 -11.48
N ALA A 88 0.42 -5.18 -10.66
CA ALA A 88 0.10 -6.40 -9.93
C ALA A 88 -0.30 -7.57 -10.85
N SER A 89 -0.87 -7.31 -12.04
CA SER A 89 -1.15 -8.35 -13.03
C SER A 89 0.11 -8.93 -13.66
N ARG A 90 1.24 -8.22 -13.57
CA ARG A 90 2.54 -8.68 -14.07
C ARG A 90 3.39 -9.31 -12.96
N SER A 91 3.48 -8.60 -11.83
CA SER A 91 4.27 -9.00 -10.67
C SER A 91 3.64 -8.47 -9.39
N GLY A 92 3.38 -9.37 -8.43
CA GLY A 92 2.92 -9.00 -7.10
C GLY A 92 3.94 -8.15 -6.35
N ASP A 93 5.21 -8.44 -6.53
CA ASP A 93 6.33 -7.73 -5.92
C ASP A 93 6.46 -6.30 -6.42
N LEU A 94 6.38 -6.13 -7.74
CA LEU A 94 6.39 -4.82 -8.38
C LEU A 94 5.19 -3.98 -7.97
N GLY A 95 3.98 -4.57 -8.04
CA GLY A 95 2.74 -3.91 -7.61
C GLY A 95 2.81 -3.45 -6.16
N THR A 96 3.28 -4.29 -5.24
CA THR A 96 3.43 -3.98 -3.82
C THR A 96 4.45 -2.85 -3.59
N THR A 97 5.59 -2.89 -4.27
CA THR A 97 6.65 -1.87 -4.15
C THR A 97 6.17 -0.48 -4.55
N VAL A 98 5.43 -0.35 -5.65
CA VAL A 98 4.89 0.95 -6.11
C VAL A 98 3.66 1.38 -5.32
N MET A 99 2.81 0.43 -4.93
CA MET A 99 1.54 0.70 -4.27
C MET A 99 1.70 1.32 -2.87
N VAL A 100 2.68 0.86 -2.08
CA VAL A 100 2.83 1.27 -0.68
C VAL A 100 3.14 2.76 -0.53
N PRO A 101 4.10 3.38 -1.23
CA PRO A 101 4.32 4.81 -1.17
C PRO A 101 3.09 5.65 -1.54
N ASN A 102 2.26 5.13 -2.44
CA ASN A 102 1.06 5.81 -2.95
C ASN A 102 -0.23 5.51 -2.17
N SER A 103 -0.18 4.75 -1.08
CA SER A 103 -1.40 4.40 -0.31
C SER A 103 -1.21 4.35 1.19
N LEU A 104 -0.18 3.66 1.68
CA LEU A 104 0.13 3.48 3.09
C LEU A 104 1.41 4.23 3.49
N GLY A 105 2.01 4.95 2.55
CA GLY A 105 3.15 5.80 2.81
C GLY A 105 2.75 7.08 3.53
N PRO A 106 3.70 7.78 4.15
CA PRO A 106 3.44 9.02 4.87
C PRO A 106 2.98 10.18 3.97
N ALA A 107 3.09 10.08 2.64
CA ALA A 107 2.68 11.16 1.72
C ALA A 107 1.22 11.58 1.91
N GLU A 108 0.29 10.63 2.00
CA GLU A 108 -1.14 10.91 2.23
C GLU A 108 -1.34 11.62 3.58
N LEU A 109 -0.69 11.13 4.64
CA LEU A 109 -0.74 11.74 5.97
C LEU A 109 -0.17 13.16 5.96
N LEU A 110 0.93 13.38 5.27
CA LEU A 110 1.55 14.70 5.14
C LEU A 110 0.67 15.69 4.39
N MET A 111 0.06 15.28 3.27
CA MET A 111 -0.83 16.15 2.50
C MET A 111 -1.99 16.66 3.34
N HIS A 112 -2.56 15.80 4.20
CA HIS A 112 -3.72 16.15 5.02
C HIS A 112 -3.39 16.78 6.36
N TYR A 113 -2.27 16.40 6.99
CA TYR A 113 -1.98 16.73 8.39
C TYR A 113 -0.58 17.30 8.63
N GLY A 114 0.33 17.19 7.67
CA GLY A 114 1.69 17.71 7.82
C GLY A 114 1.71 19.24 7.97
N THR A 115 2.72 19.76 8.67
CA THR A 115 3.01 21.20 8.66
C THR A 115 3.52 21.60 7.27
N ASP A 116 3.54 22.89 6.98
CA ASP A 116 4.03 23.38 5.68
C ASP A 116 5.53 23.03 5.49
N GLU A 117 6.32 23.10 6.56
CA GLU A 117 7.73 22.72 6.56
C GLU A 117 7.90 21.23 6.24
N GLN A 118 7.08 20.37 6.86
CA GLN A 118 7.10 18.93 6.59
C GLN A 118 6.70 18.62 5.14
N LYS A 119 5.66 19.28 4.62
CA LYS A 119 5.23 19.11 3.22
C LYS A 119 6.32 19.52 2.25
N GLN A 120 6.92 20.70 2.46
CA GLN A 120 7.99 21.23 1.61
C GLN A 120 9.26 20.39 1.66
N HIS A 121 9.55 19.77 2.80
CA HIS A 121 10.72 18.92 2.95
C HIS A 121 10.51 17.52 2.34
N TYR A 122 9.45 16.84 2.76
CA TYR A 122 9.28 15.40 2.45
C TYR A 122 8.59 15.12 1.11
N LEU A 123 7.53 15.87 0.74
CA LEU A 123 6.74 15.51 -0.45
C LEU A 123 7.58 15.54 -1.74
N PRO A 124 8.45 16.54 -2.01
CA PRO A 124 9.30 16.52 -3.20
C PRO A 124 10.29 15.36 -3.21
N ARG A 125 10.86 15.00 -2.07
CA ARG A 125 11.84 13.91 -1.92
C ARG A 125 11.19 12.55 -2.13
N LEU A 126 9.98 12.35 -1.56
CA LEU A 126 9.15 11.16 -1.78
C LEU A 126 8.76 11.04 -3.26
N ALA A 127 8.33 12.13 -3.90
CA ALA A 127 7.92 12.13 -5.30
C ALA A 127 9.06 11.70 -6.25
N ARG A 128 10.31 12.14 -5.98
CA ARG A 128 11.49 11.76 -6.75
C ARG A 128 12.11 10.43 -6.33
N GLY A 129 11.58 9.78 -5.28
CA GLY A 129 12.16 8.54 -4.74
C GLY A 129 13.54 8.72 -4.10
N GLU A 130 13.91 9.96 -3.73
CA GLU A 130 15.07 10.26 -2.86
C GLU A 130 14.83 9.69 -1.48
N ASP A 131 13.60 9.85 -0.98
CA ASP A 131 13.13 9.16 0.21
C ASP A 131 12.21 7.98 -0.19
N VAL A 132 12.52 6.82 0.38
CA VAL A 132 11.69 5.62 0.31
C VAL A 132 10.97 5.48 1.65
N PRO A 133 9.63 5.60 1.67
CA PRO A 133 8.89 5.54 2.91
C PRO A 133 8.50 4.12 3.28
N CYS A 134 8.39 3.86 4.59
CA CYS A 134 7.59 2.77 5.12
C CYS A 134 6.65 3.27 6.21
N PHE A 135 5.64 2.47 6.58
CA PHE A 135 4.75 2.79 7.69
C PHE A 135 4.68 1.65 8.71
N ALA A 136 5.23 1.89 9.88
CA ALA A 136 5.36 0.93 10.96
C ALA A 136 4.18 1.03 11.94
N LEU A 137 3.17 0.19 11.71
CA LEU A 137 1.97 0.11 12.53
C LEU A 137 1.90 -1.21 13.31
N THR A 138 2.04 -2.35 12.62
CA THR A 138 1.89 -3.69 13.21
C THR A 138 3.03 -4.01 14.17
N ALA A 139 2.68 -4.37 15.41
CA ALA A 139 3.60 -4.85 16.43
C ALA A 139 3.49 -6.38 16.59
N PRO A 140 4.44 -7.06 17.27
CA PRO A 140 4.38 -8.51 17.53
C PRO A 140 3.04 -8.95 18.12
N ASP A 141 2.52 -8.21 19.08
CA ASP A 141 1.31 -8.54 19.84
C ASP A 141 0.07 -7.72 19.41
N ALA A 142 0.19 -6.85 18.41
CA ALA A 142 -0.88 -5.97 17.94
C ALA A 142 -0.97 -5.94 16.41
N GLY A 143 -1.75 -6.87 15.85
CA GLY A 143 -2.04 -6.96 14.42
C GLY A 143 -3.41 -6.38 14.07
N SER A 144 -4.46 -7.22 14.15
CA SER A 144 -5.85 -6.78 13.86
C SER A 144 -6.34 -5.71 14.84
N ASP A 145 -5.97 -5.82 16.10
CA ASP A 145 -6.15 -4.78 17.11
C ASP A 145 -4.92 -3.87 17.16
N ALA A 146 -4.75 -3.06 16.11
CA ALA A 146 -3.61 -2.14 16.03
C ALA A 146 -3.63 -1.07 17.14
N GLY A 147 -4.79 -0.76 17.70
CA GLY A 147 -4.92 0.16 18.83
C GLY A 147 -4.30 -0.36 20.13
N ALA A 148 -4.13 -1.69 20.26
CA ALA A 148 -3.50 -2.32 21.41
C ALA A 148 -1.96 -2.29 21.40
N MET A 149 -1.34 -1.62 20.40
CA MET A 149 0.13 -1.54 20.29
C MET A 149 0.79 -1.20 21.62
N PRO A 150 1.90 -1.92 21.98
CA PRO A 150 2.64 -1.66 23.22
C PRO A 150 3.66 -0.53 23.10
N ASP A 151 3.93 -0.08 21.87
CA ASP A 151 4.93 0.93 21.58
C ASP A 151 4.60 2.25 22.23
N LYS A 152 5.59 2.91 22.83
CA LYS A 152 5.39 4.10 23.65
C LYS A 152 6.44 5.17 23.39
N GLY A 153 6.03 6.43 23.52
CA GLY A 153 6.89 7.59 23.55
C GLY A 153 6.61 8.41 24.79
N ILE A 154 7.67 8.76 25.52
CA ILE A 154 7.61 9.56 26.76
C ILE A 154 8.08 10.96 26.42
N VAL A 155 7.24 11.96 26.69
CA VAL A 155 7.60 13.38 26.52
C VAL A 155 8.73 13.74 27.45
N CYS A 156 9.76 14.38 26.93
CA CYS A 156 10.93 14.80 27.68
C CYS A 156 11.70 15.89 26.97
N LYS A 157 12.67 16.50 27.64
CA LYS A 157 13.69 17.32 27.02
C LYS A 157 14.88 16.47 26.59
N GLY A 158 15.51 16.81 25.48
CA GLY A 158 16.70 16.13 24.97
C GLY A 158 17.49 16.99 24.02
N GLN A 159 18.67 16.52 23.63
CA GLN A 159 19.57 17.22 22.73
C GLN A 159 19.22 16.90 21.28
N PHE A 160 19.06 17.92 20.46
CA PHE A 160 18.87 17.81 19.02
C PHE A 160 19.60 18.96 18.30
N ASN A 161 20.51 18.63 17.39
CA ASN A 161 21.34 19.61 16.68
C ASN A 161 22.11 20.57 17.59
N GLY A 162 22.51 20.10 18.78
CA GLY A 162 23.29 20.90 19.73
C GLY A 162 22.46 21.78 20.67
N GLU A 163 21.13 21.73 20.57
CA GLU A 163 20.21 22.48 21.42
C GLU A 163 19.35 21.54 22.27
N GLU A 164 18.99 21.97 23.48
CA GLU A 164 18.00 21.28 24.31
C GLU A 164 16.59 21.64 23.79
N VAL A 165 15.88 20.64 23.30
CA VAL A 165 14.53 20.80 22.78
C VAL A 165 13.55 19.85 23.44
N LEU A 166 12.25 20.16 23.39
CA LEU A 166 11.19 19.27 23.75
C LEU A 166 11.03 18.18 22.66
N GLY A 167 10.84 16.94 23.09
CA GLY A 167 10.69 15.80 22.22
C GLY A 167 10.12 14.60 22.94
N LEU A 168 10.32 13.43 22.40
CA LEU A 168 9.90 12.16 23.02
C LEU A 168 11.04 11.15 22.95
N ARG A 169 11.14 10.30 23.99
CA ARG A 169 11.90 9.06 23.94
C ARG A 169 10.98 7.93 23.58
N VAL A 170 11.21 7.35 22.40
CA VAL A 170 10.31 6.36 21.81
C VAL A 170 10.94 4.98 21.84
N THR A 171 10.16 3.99 22.28
CA THR A 171 10.52 2.57 22.26
C THR A 171 9.46 1.81 21.49
N TRP A 172 9.89 1.05 20.46
CA TRP A 172 8.99 0.29 19.61
C TRP A 172 9.63 -0.99 19.09
N GLU A 173 8.76 -1.96 18.72
CA GLU A 173 9.12 -3.14 17.95
C GLU A 173 8.02 -3.39 16.92
N LYS A 174 8.36 -3.30 15.64
CA LYS A 174 7.40 -3.45 14.54
C LYS A 174 7.77 -4.61 13.63
N ARG A 175 6.77 -5.28 13.05
CA ARG A 175 6.94 -6.44 12.17
C ARG A 175 6.14 -6.31 10.87
N TYR A 176 6.60 -7.05 9.88
CA TYR A 176 5.93 -7.16 8.57
C TYR A 176 5.82 -5.82 7.83
N ILE A 177 6.81 -4.95 8.02
CA ILE A 177 6.77 -3.60 7.46
C ILE A 177 7.27 -3.63 6.02
N THR A 178 6.35 -3.42 5.08
CA THR A 178 6.66 -3.33 3.66
C THR A 178 7.52 -2.11 3.39
N LEU A 179 8.57 -2.28 2.57
CA LEU A 179 9.66 -1.36 2.31
C LEU A 179 10.56 -1.05 3.52
N GLY A 180 10.28 -1.57 4.73
CA GLY A 180 11.11 -1.35 5.91
C GLY A 180 12.61 -1.56 5.69
N PRO A 181 13.05 -2.65 5.03
CA PRO A 181 14.48 -2.91 4.80
C PRO A 181 15.22 -1.89 3.92
N VAL A 182 14.50 -1.12 3.11
CA VAL A 182 15.08 -0.12 2.17
C VAL A 182 14.58 1.30 2.46
N ALA A 183 13.80 1.47 3.52
CA ALA A 183 13.25 2.77 3.87
C ALA A 183 14.33 3.74 4.31
N THR A 184 14.22 5.00 3.89
CA THR A 184 15.02 6.12 4.38
C THR A 184 14.24 6.95 5.40
N VAL A 185 12.91 6.85 5.38
CA VAL A 185 12.01 7.50 6.34
C VAL A 185 10.97 6.51 6.85
N LEU A 186 10.86 6.45 8.16
CA LEU A 186 9.96 5.58 8.90
C LEU A 186 8.76 6.39 9.39
N GLY A 187 7.56 6.12 8.87
CA GLY A 187 6.31 6.50 9.52
C GLY A 187 6.06 5.55 10.70
N LEU A 188 5.95 6.07 11.91
CA LEU A 188 5.79 5.26 13.12
C LEU A 188 4.53 5.68 13.87
N ALA A 189 3.74 4.68 14.30
CA ALA A 189 2.64 4.84 15.24
C ALA A 189 3.01 4.28 16.62
N PHE A 190 2.78 5.08 17.67
CA PHE A 190 3.04 4.72 19.07
C PHE A 190 2.09 5.48 20.00
N LYS A 191 1.97 5.05 21.25
CA LYS A 191 1.23 5.76 22.30
C LYS A 191 2.14 6.78 23.00
N ALA A 192 1.71 8.04 23.04
CA ALA A 192 2.44 9.12 23.70
C ALA A 192 1.96 9.29 25.16
N TYR A 193 2.91 9.54 26.06
CA TYR A 193 2.69 9.78 27.48
C TYR A 193 3.50 10.99 27.94
N ASP A 194 2.94 11.77 28.87
CA ASP A 194 3.57 12.95 29.48
C ASP A 194 3.50 12.88 31.03
N PRO A 195 4.24 11.96 31.67
CA PRO A 195 4.21 11.78 33.12
C PRO A 195 4.76 12.98 33.88
N ASP A 196 5.57 13.82 33.25
CA ASP A 196 6.16 15.03 33.87
C ASP A 196 5.34 16.30 33.59
N HIS A 197 4.17 16.17 32.94
CA HIS A 197 3.25 17.27 32.62
C HIS A 197 3.90 18.46 31.89
N LEU A 198 4.79 18.16 30.93
CA LEU A 198 5.50 19.17 30.15
C LEU A 198 4.61 19.81 29.07
N LEU A 199 3.51 19.15 28.69
CA LEU A 199 2.56 19.59 27.68
C LEU A 199 1.19 20.01 28.25
N GLY A 200 0.86 19.58 29.47
CA GLY A 200 -0.45 19.86 30.08
C GLY A 200 -0.80 18.86 31.19
N ASP A 201 -2.07 18.79 31.56
CA ASP A 201 -2.51 18.02 32.73
C ASP A 201 -2.74 16.52 32.43
N GLU A 202 -2.80 16.13 31.15
CA GLU A 202 -3.07 14.75 30.73
C GLU A 202 -1.79 13.93 30.62
N GLU A 203 -1.69 12.82 31.38
CA GLU A 203 -0.55 11.91 31.30
C GLU A 203 -0.60 11.01 30.05
N SER A 204 -1.79 10.51 29.67
CA SER A 204 -1.95 9.64 28.51
C SER A 204 -2.48 10.44 27.32
N LEU A 205 -1.60 10.75 26.38
CA LEU A 205 -1.92 11.62 25.26
C LEU A 205 -2.58 10.88 24.07
N GLY A 206 -2.41 9.56 23.99
CA GLY A 206 -2.99 8.74 22.92
C GLY A 206 -2.04 8.38 21.79
N ILE A 207 -2.59 7.74 20.75
CA ILE A 207 -1.81 7.30 19.59
C ILE A 207 -1.32 8.52 18.80
N THR A 208 -0.01 8.55 18.56
CA THR A 208 0.70 9.63 17.90
C THR A 208 1.50 9.10 16.71
N LEU A 209 1.68 9.90 15.68
CA LEU A 209 2.40 9.54 14.46
C LEU A 209 3.64 10.40 14.30
N ALA A 210 4.76 9.76 13.96
CA ALA A 210 6.01 10.45 13.68
C ALA A 210 6.61 10.03 12.33
N LEU A 211 7.42 10.91 11.74
CA LEU A 211 8.33 10.61 10.64
C LEU A 211 9.75 10.62 11.18
N ILE A 212 10.40 9.48 11.16
CA ILE A 212 11.73 9.31 11.71
C ILE A 212 12.67 8.91 10.57
N PRO A 213 13.72 9.70 10.25
CA PRO A 213 14.79 9.25 9.36
C PRO A 213 15.39 7.94 9.88
N THR A 214 15.61 6.97 9.00
CA THR A 214 16.08 5.63 9.44
C THR A 214 17.54 5.61 9.89
N ASP A 215 18.29 6.67 9.61
CA ASP A 215 19.66 6.93 10.12
C ASP A 215 19.68 7.60 11.51
N THR A 216 18.52 7.88 12.11
CA THR A 216 18.42 8.38 13.49
C THR A 216 19.06 7.38 14.46
N GLU A 217 19.90 7.89 15.34
CA GLU A 217 20.62 7.06 16.34
C GLU A 217 19.64 6.20 17.16
N GLY A 218 19.89 4.89 17.22
CA GLY A 218 19.08 3.92 17.93
C GLY A 218 17.94 3.31 17.13
N VAL A 219 17.73 3.72 15.86
CA VAL A 219 16.83 3.02 14.93
C VAL A 219 17.52 1.78 14.37
N GLU A 220 16.87 0.63 14.48
CA GLU A 220 17.38 -0.64 13.99
C GLU A 220 16.46 -1.21 12.92
N ILE A 221 17.03 -1.53 11.75
CA ILE A 221 16.38 -2.29 10.69
C ILE A 221 16.79 -3.75 10.85
N GLY A 222 15.82 -4.61 11.13
CA GLY A 222 16.06 -6.00 11.41
C GLY A 222 16.12 -6.89 10.17
N ARG A 223 16.17 -8.20 10.43
CA ARG A 223 16.27 -9.22 9.38
C ARG A 223 15.03 -9.20 8.47
N ARG A 224 15.27 -9.13 7.16
CA ARG A 224 14.23 -9.16 6.13
C ARG A 224 13.34 -10.41 6.23
N HIS A 225 12.04 -10.23 6.02
CA HIS A 225 11.07 -11.31 5.82
C HIS A 225 10.90 -11.64 4.34
N PHE A 226 10.48 -12.88 4.06
CA PHE A 226 10.13 -13.36 2.71
C PHE A 226 8.69 -13.92 2.74
N PRO A 227 7.66 -13.07 2.67
CA PRO A 227 6.27 -13.52 2.76
C PRO A 227 5.91 -14.43 1.59
N LEU A 228 5.65 -15.72 1.84
CA LEU A 228 5.39 -16.72 0.79
C LEU A 228 6.44 -16.72 -0.34
N ASN A 229 7.71 -16.50 0.00
CA ASN A 229 8.82 -16.34 -0.92
C ASN A 229 8.71 -15.15 -1.89
N ALA A 230 7.86 -14.16 -1.60
CA ALA A 230 7.78 -12.93 -2.37
C ALA A 230 9.06 -12.10 -2.25
N ALA A 231 9.40 -11.40 -3.33
CA ALA A 231 10.64 -10.64 -3.45
C ALA A 231 10.52 -9.17 -3.01
N PHE A 232 9.31 -8.64 -2.78
CA PHE A 232 9.17 -7.28 -2.29
C PHE A 232 9.81 -7.11 -0.90
N MET A 233 10.36 -5.93 -0.66
CA MET A 233 11.01 -5.64 0.61
C MET A 233 10.02 -5.62 1.76
N ASN A 234 10.27 -6.44 2.78
CA ASN A 234 9.46 -6.54 3.99
C ASN A 234 10.36 -6.92 5.16
N GLY A 235 10.17 -6.31 6.32
CA GLY A 235 10.99 -6.64 7.48
C GLY A 235 10.55 -5.91 8.75
N PRO A 236 11.17 -6.26 9.90
CA PRO A 236 10.94 -5.59 11.16
C PRO A 236 11.79 -4.33 11.27
N ASN A 237 11.38 -3.43 12.15
CA ASN A 237 12.20 -2.34 12.65
C ASN A 237 11.93 -2.12 14.15
N SER A 238 12.91 -1.59 14.85
CA SER A 238 12.81 -1.34 16.28
C SER A 238 13.62 -0.12 16.68
N GLY A 239 13.36 0.37 17.88
CA GLY A 239 14.14 1.39 18.55
C GLY A 239 13.90 1.31 20.04
N LYS A 240 14.94 1.54 20.83
CA LYS A 240 14.86 1.55 22.27
C LYS A 240 15.33 2.90 22.80
N ASP A 241 14.42 3.62 23.44
CA ASP A 241 14.70 4.93 24.05
C ASP A 241 15.25 5.97 23.06
N VAL A 242 14.78 5.93 21.81
CA VAL A 242 15.22 6.82 20.75
C VAL A 242 14.63 8.20 20.95
N PHE A 243 15.48 9.23 21.04
CA PHE A 243 15.01 10.61 21.15
C PHE A 243 14.60 11.15 19.76
N ILE A 244 13.40 11.70 19.70
CA ILE A 244 12.88 12.42 18.53
C ILE A 244 12.37 13.80 18.96
N PRO A 245 12.67 14.90 18.22
CA PRO A 245 12.12 16.21 18.50
C PRO A 245 10.62 16.27 18.14
N MET A 246 9.88 17.23 18.70
CA MET A 246 8.47 17.44 18.38
C MET A 246 8.22 17.71 16.89
N SER A 247 9.21 18.26 16.18
CA SER A 247 9.14 18.51 14.74
C SER A 247 9.05 17.22 13.88
N TYR A 248 9.39 16.05 14.43
CA TYR A 248 9.23 14.77 13.75
C TYR A 248 7.80 14.24 13.81
N LEU A 249 6.96 14.76 14.72
CA LEU A 249 5.55 14.38 14.77
C LEU A 249 4.80 14.91 13.55
N ILE A 250 4.00 14.07 12.90
CA ILE A 250 3.20 14.48 11.74
C ILE A 250 2.19 15.54 12.17
N GLY A 251 2.33 16.77 11.64
CA GLY A 251 1.55 17.92 12.03
C GLY A 251 2.02 18.61 13.32
N GLY A 252 3.19 18.22 13.83
CA GLY A 252 3.82 18.85 14.98
C GLY A 252 3.17 18.50 16.32
N GLN A 253 3.55 19.24 17.36
CA GLN A 253 3.09 19.03 18.74
C GLN A 253 1.57 19.08 18.90
N GLU A 254 0.88 19.92 18.12
CA GLU A 254 -0.57 20.11 18.19
C GLU A 254 -1.36 18.86 17.78
N ARG A 255 -0.73 17.91 17.10
CA ARG A 255 -1.32 16.66 16.64
C ARG A 255 -1.02 15.45 17.51
N ILE A 256 -0.36 15.63 18.64
CA ILE A 256 -0.15 14.55 19.61
C ILE A 256 -1.50 13.95 20.00
N GLY A 257 -1.58 12.62 20.05
CA GLY A 257 -2.77 11.88 20.42
C GLY A 257 -3.85 11.77 19.33
N GLN A 258 -3.70 12.47 18.20
CA GLN A 258 -4.68 12.44 17.10
C GLN A 258 -4.36 11.38 16.04
N GLY A 259 -3.31 10.60 16.23
CA GLY A 259 -2.79 9.67 15.22
C GLY A 259 -3.80 8.63 14.77
N TRP A 260 -4.67 8.15 15.65
CA TRP A 260 -5.69 7.16 15.27
C TRP A 260 -6.71 7.70 14.26
N ILE A 261 -7.22 8.91 14.48
CA ILE A 261 -8.13 9.57 13.54
C ILE A 261 -7.44 9.84 12.21
N MET A 262 -6.19 10.30 12.25
CA MET A 262 -5.39 10.55 11.05
C MET A 262 -5.20 9.28 10.22
N LEU A 263 -4.84 8.16 10.87
CA LEU A 263 -4.73 6.85 10.23
C LEU A 263 -6.06 6.38 9.63
N MET A 264 -7.14 6.45 10.38
CA MET A 264 -8.44 5.98 9.89
C MET A 264 -8.91 6.73 8.65
N ASN A 265 -8.66 8.03 8.59
CA ASN A 265 -9.01 8.85 7.42
C ASN A 265 -8.16 8.46 6.19
N CYS A 266 -6.84 8.36 6.33
CA CYS A 266 -5.95 8.06 5.21
C CYS A 266 -6.02 6.58 4.78
N LEU A 267 -6.05 5.63 5.72
CA LEU A 267 -6.11 4.21 5.40
C LEU A 267 -7.44 3.79 4.73
N SER A 268 -8.53 4.54 4.93
CA SER A 268 -9.80 4.23 4.27
C SER A 268 -9.70 4.40 2.75
N VAL A 269 -8.98 5.41 2.28
CA VAL A 269 -8.72 5.65 0.85
C VAL A 269 -7.81 4.57 0.28
N GLY A 270 -6.69 4.26 0.94
CA GLY A 270 -5.78 3.18 0.52
C GLY A 270 -6.48 1.81 0.39
N ARG A 271 -7.38 1.48 1.32
CA ARG A 271 -8.20 0.25 1.25
C ARG A 271 -9.16 0.24 0.06
N SER A 272 -9.62 1.40 -0.40
CA SER A 272 -10.52 1.51 -1.55
C SER A 272 -9.81 1.28 -2.88
N ILE A 273 -8.53 1.59 -2.96
CA ILE A 273 -7.77 1.67 -4.22
C ILE A 273 -6.76 0.54 -4.33
N SER A 274 -5.78 0.48 -3.42
CA SER A 274 -4.59 -0.35 -3.58
C SER A 274 -4.86 -1.84 -3.47
N LEU A 275 -5.53 -2.28 -2.40
CA LEU A 275 -5.84 -3.70 -2.20
C LEU A 275 -6.84 -4.23 -3.23
N PRO A 276 -7.91 -3.50 -3.58
CA PRO A 276 -8.78 -3.85 -4.70
C PRO A 276 -8.03 -3.95 -6.03
N ALA A 277 -7.13 -3.00 -6.33
CA ALA A 277 -6.35 -3.00 -7.57
C ALA A 277 -5.42 -4.23 -7.67
N GLY A 278 -4.68 -4.55 -6.61
CA GLY A 278 -3.84 -5.74 -6.56
C GLY A 278 -4.64 -7.03 -6.71
N SER A 279 -5.80 -7.12 -6.05
CA SER A 279 -6.68 -8.29 -6.12
C SER A 279 -7.25 -8.51 -7.52
N ILE A 280 -7.70 -7.45 -8.20
CA ILE A 280 -8.20 -7.58 -9.56
C ILE A 280 -7.08 -7.85 -10.57
N GLY A 281 -5.87 -7.31 -10.35
CA GLY A 281 -4.69 -7.63 -11.16
C GLY A 281 -4.41 -9.13 -11.17
N ALA A 282 -4.40 -9.77 -10.00
CA ALA A 282 -4.24 -11.23 -9.88
C ALA A 282 -5.40 -12.00 -10.52
N ALA A 283 -6.66 -11.56 -10.34
CA ALA A 283 -7.83 -12.21 -10.95
C ALA A 283 -7.82 -12.10 -12.48
N LYS A 284 -7.42 -10.95 -13.05
CA LYS A 284 -7.27 -10.79 -14.51
C LYS A 284 -6.17 -11.69 -15.07
N MET A 285 -5.03 -11.78 -14.38
CA MET A 285 -3.97 -12.72 -14.76
C MET A 285 -4.47 -14.16 -14.73
N ALA A 286 -5.11 -14.58 -13.63
CA ALA A 286 -5.70 -15.92 -13.50
C ALA A 286 -6.72 -16.21 -14.63
N SER A 287 -7.61 -15.26 -14.93
CA SER A 287 -8.62 -15.41 -16.00
C SER A 287 -7.97 -15.62 -17.37
N MET A 288 -6.97 -14.79 -17.70
CA MET A 288 -6.31 -14.80 -18.99
C MET A 288 -5.46 -16.06 -19.19
N THR A 289 -4.61 -16.39 -18.20
CA THR A 289 -3.68 -17.53 -18.29
C THR A 289 -4.42 -18.85 -18.22
N THR A 290 -5.42 -18.98 -17.33
CA THR A 290 -6.19 -20.22 -17.19
C THR A 290 -7.09 -20.47 -18.40
N GLY A 291 -7.71 -19.42 -18.94
CA GLY A 291 -8.49 -19.51 -20.16
C GLY A 291 -7.63 -19.95 -21.37
N ALA A 292 -6.43 -19.38 -21.54
CA ALA A 292 -5.50 -19.80 -22.57
C ALA A 292 -5.03 -21.25 -22.36
N TYR A 293 -4.66 -21.61 -21.13
CA TYR A 293 -4.23 -22.97 -20.80
C TYR A 293 -5.32 -24.01 -21.09
N ALA A 294 -6.57 -23.74 -20.70
CA ALA A 294 -7.68 -24.65 -20.92
C ALA A 294 -7.97 -24.92 -22.42
N ARG A 295 -7.60 -23.98 -23.30
CA ARG A 295 -7.75 -24.14 -24.75
C ARG A 295 -6.65 -24.97 -25.42
N ILE A 296 -5.44 -24.98 -24.85
CA ILE A 296 -4.26 -25.65 -25.45
C ILE A 296 -3.88 -26.95 -24.75
N ARG A 297 -4.26 -27.11 -23.47
CA ARG A 297 -3.99 -28.35 -22.74
C ARG A 297 -5.01 -29.40 -23.11
N GLU A 298 -4.55 -30.51 -23.62
CA GLU A 298 -5.38 -31.64 -23.98
C GLU A 298 -5.26 -32.78 -22.96
N GLN A 299 -6.39 -33.40 -22.68
CA GLN A 299 -6.53 -34.70 -22.02
C GLN A 299 -7.68 -35.47 -22.68
N PHE A 300 -7.56 -36.79 -22.78
CA PHE A 300 -8.51 -37.63 -23.51
C PHE A 300 -8.73 -37.20 -24.96
N ASN A 301 -7.68 -36.65 -25.58
CA ASN A 301 -7.63 -36.15 -26.97
C ASN A 301 -8.56 -34.95 -27.26
N VAL A 302 -8.93 -34.18 -26.23
CA VAL A 302 -9.70 -32.94 -26.36
C VAL A 302 -9.10 -31.86 -25.45
N PRO A 303 -9.23 -30.56 -25.81
CA PRO A 303 -8.85 -29.46 -24.91
C PRO A 303 -9.63 -29.57 -23.59
N ILE A 304 -8.94 -29.36 -22.47
CA ILE A 304 -9.60 -29.53 -21.16
C ILE A 304 -10.75 -28.53 -20.93
N GLY A 305 -10.74 -27.39 -21.62
CA GLY A 305 -11.82 -26.40 -21.58
C GLY A 305 -13.16 -26.91 -22.14
N GLU A 306 -13.21 -28.08 -22.77
CA GLU A 306 -14.44 -28.71 -23.24
C GLU A 306 -15.15 -29.51 -22.12
N PHE A 307 -14.46 -29.79 -21.01
CA PHE A 307 -15.06 -30.48 -19.88
C PHE A 307 -15.89 -29.51 -19.02
N GLU A 308 -17.12 -29.91 -18.69
CA GLU A 308 -18.06 -29.08 -17.90
C GLU A 308 -17.47 -28.63 -16.56
N GLY A 309 -16.73 -29.50 -15.85
CA GLY A 309 -16.08 -29.14 -14.59
C GLY A 309 -15.04 -28.03 -14.74
N ILE A 310 -14.31 -28.00 -15.87
CA ILE A 310 -13.37 -26.92 -16.18
C ILE A 310 -14.12 -25.64 -16.57
N GLN A 311 -15.19 -25.75 -17.37
CA GLN A 311 -16.03 -24.61 -17.76
C GLN A 311 -16.65 -23.92 -16.54
N GLU A 312 -17.07 -24.68 -15.54
CA GLU A 312 -17.60 -24.16 -14.28
C GLU A 312 -16.54 -23.32 -13.55
N ALA A 313 -15.30 -23.82 -13.42
CA ALA A 313 -14.20 -23.08 -12.82
C ALA A 313 -13.86 -21.79 -13.60
N LEU A 314 -13.78 -21.88 -14.93
CA LEU A 314 -13.56 -20.73 -15.81
C LEU A 314 -14.66 -19.68 -15.70
N ALA A 315 -15.94 -20.11 -15.59
CA ALA A 315 -17.07 -19.21 -15.41
C ALA A 315 -17.01 -18.48 -14.06
N ARG A 316 -16.61 -19.16 -12.97
CA ARG A 316 -16.39 -18.52 -11.66
C ARG A 316 -15.23 -17.50 -11.72
N ILE A 317 -14.10 -17.86 -12.33
CA ILE A 317 -12.96 -16.95 -12.49
C ILE A 317 -13.39 -15.71 -13.30
N GLY A 318 -14.00 -15.88 -14.47
CA GLY A 318 -14.42 -14.80 -15.35
C GLY A 318 -15.49 -13.89 -14.71
N GLY A 319 -16.53 -14.49 -14.12
CA GLY A 319 -17.61 -13.79 -13.45
C GLY A 319 -17.13 -12.99 -12.23
N ASN A 320 -16.28 -13.58 -11.38
CA ASN A 320 -15.68 -12.88 -10.25
C ASN A 320 -14.79 -11.72 -10.73
N THR A 321 -13.96 -11.94 -11.74
CA THR A 321 -13.09 -10.90 -12.31
C THR A 321 -13.90 -9.69 -12.79
N TYR A 322 -15.01 -9.93 -13.51
CA TYR A 322 -15.90 -8.87 -13.99
C TYR A 322 -16.51 -8.04 -12.85
N VAL A 323 -17.11 -8.73 -11.86
CA VAL A 323 -17.77 -8.07 -10.71
C VAL A 323 -16.75 -7.30 -9.86
N MET A 324 -15.56 -7.87 -9.66
CA MET A 324 -14.48 -7.21 -8.92
C MET A 324 -14.00 -5.95 -9.61
N ASP A 325 -13.83 -5.97 -10.93
CA ASP A 325 -13.38 -4.79 -11.70
C ASP A 325 -14.43 -3.67 -11.70
N ALA A 326 -15.71 -4.03 -11.81
CA ALA A 326 -16.81 -3.07 -11.69
C ALA A 326 -16.84 -2.39 -10.31
N ALA A 327 -16.69 -3.16 -9.23
CA ALA A 327 -16.67 -2.65 -7.86
C ALA A 327 -15.46 -1.73 -7.62
N ARG A 328 -14.26 -2.12 -8.09
CA ARG A 328 -13.04 -1.32 -8.03
C ARG A 328 -13.21 0.02 -8.78
N THR A 329 -13.70 -0.05 -10.01
CA THR A 329 -13.90 1.14 -10.87
C THR A 329 -14.87 2.13 -10.22
N MET A 330 -16.01 1.65 -9.74
CA MET A 330 -16.99 2.49 -9.06
C MET A 330 -16.41 3.14 -7.79
N THR A 331 -15.64 2.38 -7.00
CA THR A 331 -15.07 2.88 -5.74
C THR A 331 -13.99 3.93 -5.98
N ALA A 332 -13.10 3.71 -6.96
CA ALA A 332 -12.08 4.69 -7.34
C ALA A 332 -12.73 5.97 -7.89
N GLY A 333 -13.76 5.84 -8.75
CA GLY A 333 -14.52 6.98 -9.25
C GLY A 333 -15.24 7.77 -8.16
N ALA A 334 -15.75 7.10 -7.11
CA ALA A 334 -16.35 7.78 -5.97
C ALA A 334 -15.31 8.63 -5.19
N VAL A 335 -14.09 8.13 -5.05
CA VAL A 335 -12.99 8.89 -4.43
C VAL A 335 -12.65 10.13 -5.27
N ASP A 336 -12.57 9.99 -6.60
CA ASP A 336 -12.31 11.12 -7.51
C ASP A 336 -13.42 12.20 -7.48
N LEU A 337 -14.64 11.81 -7.12
CA LEU A 337 -15.76 12.74 -6.88
C LEU A 337 -15.71 13.40 -5.49
N GLY A 338 -14.66 13.16 -4.70
CA GLY A 338 -14.47 13.72 -3.35
C GLY A 338 -15.19 12.96 -2.24
N GLU A 339 -15.76 11.80 -2.54
CA GLU A 339 -16.39 10.95 -1.52
C GLU A 339 -15.34 10.29 -0.62
N LYS A 340 -15.71 10.09 0.65
CA LYS A 340 -14.88 9.36 1.63
C LYS A 340 -15.56 8.04 2.01
N PRO A 341 -15.51 7.02 1.15
CA PRO A 341 -16.33 5.82 1.26
C PRO A 341 -15.81 4.83 2.31
N SER A 342 -15.80 5.18 3.59
CA SER A 342 -15.24 4.35 4.67
C SER A 342 -15.89 2.96 4.77
N VAL A 343 -17.22 2.88 4.70
CA VAL A 343 -17.95 1.61 4.73
C VAL A 343 -17.74 0.84 3.42
N LEU A 344 -17.89 1.50 2.28
CA LEU A 344 -17.71 0.88 0.97
C LEU A 344 -16.28 0.35 0.81
N SER A 345 -15.26 1.09 1.29
CA SER A 345 -13.86 0.65 1.23
C SER A 345 -13.63 -0.66 1.98
N ALA A 346 -14.24 -0.83 3.15
CA ALA A 346 -14.14 -2.07 3.91
C ALA A 346 -14.84 -3.24 3.21
N VAL A 347 -16.04 -3.01 2.66
CA VAL A 347 -16.80 -4.00 1.89
C VAL A 347 -16.04 -4.42 0.64
N VAL A 348 -15.56 -3.48 -0.14
CA VAL A 348 -14.82 -3.74 -1.39
C VAL A 348 -13.50 -4.47 -1.09
N LYS A 349 -12.72 -3.99 -0.10
CA LYS A 349 -11.50 -4.68 0.31
C LYS A 349 -11.76 -6.16 0.64
N TYR A 350 -12.75 -6.45 1.50
CA TYR A 350 -13.08 -7.82 1.89
C TYR A 350 -13.47 -8.67 0.68
N HIS A 351 -14.47 -8.22 -0.07
CA HIS A 351 -15.00 -9.02 -1.18
C HIS A 351 -13.98 -9.24 -2.30
N LEU A 352 -13.16 -8.25 -2.63
CA LEU A 352 -12.19 -8.42 -3.71
C LEU A 352 -11.04 -9.33 -3.31
N THR A 353 -10.55 -9.23 -2.08
CA THR A 353 -9.50 -10.14 -1.60
C THR A 353 -9.98 -11.58 -1.49
N GLU A 354 -11.21 -11.83 -0.99
CA GLU A 354 -11.75 -13.18 -0.88
C GLU A 354 -12.10 -13.80 -2.25
N ARG A 355 -12.67 -13.00 -3.17
CA ARG A 355 -12.94 -13.47 -4.54
C ARG A 355 -11.65 -13.72 -5.32
N MET A 356 -10.62 -12.89 -5.13
CA MET A 356 -9.29 -13.14 -5.71
C MET A 356 -8.73 -14.48 -5.25
N ARG A 357 -8.81 -14.82 -3.96
CA ARG A 357 -8.39 -16.13 -3.45
C ARG A 357 -9.14 -17.28 -4.16
N GLN A 358 -10.44 -17.12 -4.35
CA GLN A 358 -11.25 -18.12 -5.08
C GLN A 358 -10.78 -18.25 -6.54
N CYS A 359 -10.57 -17.13 -7.25
CA CYS A 359 -10.05 -17.16 -8.63
C CYS A 359 -8.69 -17.84 -8.73
N VAL A 360 -7.78 -17.57 -7.79
CA VAL A 360 -6.45 -18.18 -7.77
C VAL A 360 -6.54 -19.67 -7.48
N ASN A 361 -7.35 -20.10 -6.52
CA ASN A 361 -7.54 -21.52 -6.22
C ASN A 361 -8.14 -22.29 -7.41
N ASP A 362 -9.20 -21.76 -8.03
CA ASP A 362 -9.78 -22.36 -9.24
C ASP A 362 -8.73 -22.43 -10.38
N ALA A 363 -7.92 -21.39 -10.56
CA ALA A 363 -6.86 -21.38 -11.56
C ALA A 363 -5.78 -22.43 -11.28
N MET A 364 -5.33 -22.56 -10.03
CA MET A 364 -4.37 -23.59 -9.62
C MET A 364 -4.90 -24.99 -9.89
N ASP A 365 -6.16 -25.25 -9.57
CA ASP A 365 -6.81 -26.56 -9.79
C ASP A 365 -6.87 -26.88 -11.29
N VAL A 366 -7.25 -25.92 -12.14
CA VAL A 366 -7.28 -26.12 -13.61
C VAL A 366 -5.89 -26.38 -14.18
N HIS A 367 -4.86 -25.69 -13.68
CA HIS A 367 -3.47 -25.92 -14.09
C HIS A 367 -2.86 -27.22 -13.54
N GLY A 368 -3.46 -27.78 -12.47
CA GLY A 368 -3.01 -29.01 -11.82
C GLY A 368 -1.57 -28.88 -11.29
N GLY A 369 -0.71 -29.86 -11.59
CA GLY A 369 0.68 -29.83 -11.14
C GLY A 369 1.45 -28.55 -11.51
N LYS A 370 1.15 -27.96 -12.67
CA LYS A 370 1.76 -26.68 -13.11
C LYS A 370 1.26 -25.48 -12.30
N GLY A 371 0.17 -25.59 -11.57
CA GLY A 371 -0.33 -24.54 -10.71
C GLY A 371 0.32 -24.50 -9.33
N ILE A 372 1.04 -25.57 -8.93
CA ILE A 372 1.64 -25.71 -7.60
C ILE A 372 3.13 -25.99 -7.60
N CYS A 373 3.68 -26.44 -8.73
CA CYS A 373 5.12 -26.70 -8.88
C CYS A 373 5.80 -25.51 -9.57
N MET A 374 6.94 -25.09 -9.02
CA MET A 374 7.82 -24.10 -9.62
C MET A 374 8.85 -24.76 -10.53
#